data_86eb2acf8fd6d35413725b58a96bcf9f
#
_entry.id   86eb2acf8fd6d35413725b58a96bcf9f
#
_cell.length_a   1.000
_cell.length_b   1.000
_cell.length_c   1.000
_cell.angle_alpha   90.00
_cell.angle_beta   90.00
_cell.angle_gamma   90.00
#
_symmetry.space_group_name_H-M   'P 1'
#
loop_
_entity.id
_entity.type
_entity.pdbx_description
1 polymer ?
#
loop_
_entity_poly.entity_id
_entity_poly.type
_entity_poly.pdbx_seq_one_letter_code
_entity_poly.pdbx_strand_id
1 'polypeptide(L)'
;MLELYTNPMSPCAQKVRIVLAEKGLDWTPHQVSLKDKENLEPWYLALNPLGVVPTLVHNGMAVIESSIVCEYLDDTFPEHSLKPVDTYQRARMRFWMKHVDVKLHPSCGAIQWPMVMRPALMEKSEEERDAILERVVEKPRRERQKRLVKFGLDAPDVADAVKTYRKTILDMEAALAE
;
A
#
# COMPACT_ATOMS: atom_id res chain seq x y z
N MET A 1 16.62 -16.28 -3.36
CA MET A 1 15.65 -16.42 -2.26
C MET A 1 14.78 -15.18 -2.24
N LEU A 2 13.45 -15.35 -2.10
CA LEU A 2 12.50 -14.24 -1.98
C LEU A 2 12.12 -14.05 -0.51
N GLU A 3 12.17 -12.82 -0.03
CA GLU A 3 11.78 -12.42 1.31
C GLU A 3 10.80 -11.24 1.20
N LEU A 4 9.68 -11.27 1.90
CA LEU A 4 8.67 -10.21 1.84
C LEU A 4 8.45 -9.62 3.23
N TYR A 5 8.82 -8.36 3.39
CA TYR A 5 8.47 -7.55 4.55
C TYR A 5 7.04 -7.06 4.38
N THR A 6 6.15 -7.52 5.24
CA THR A 6 4.70 -7.48 5.02
C THR A 6 3.92 -7.18 6.30
N ASN A 7 2.67 -6.77 6.13
CA ASN A 7 1.70 -6.66 7.22
C ASN A 7 0.32 -7.11 6.71
N PRO A 8 -0.44 -7.94 7.47
CA PRO A 8 -1.73 -8.46 7.03
C PRO A 8 -2.78 -7.36 6.78
N MET A 9 -2.69 -6.22 7.47
CA MET A 9 -3.60 -5.09 7.31
C MET A 9 -3.28 -4.18 6.11
N SER A 10 -2.15 -4.41 5.41
CA SER A 10 -1.75 -3.59 4.28
C SER A 10 -2.32 -4.11 2.96
N PRO A 11 -3.20 -3.36 2.27
CA PRO A 11 -3.71 -3.74 0.94
C PRO A 11 -2.58 -3.86 -0.10
N CYS A 12 -1.57 -3.00 -0.02
CA CYS A 12 -0.40 -3.06 -0.90
C CYS A 12 0.42 -4.34 -0.71
N ALA A 13 0.61 -4.77 0.55
CA ALA A 13 1.28 -6.02 0.85
C ALA A 13 0.42 -7.23 0.43
N GLN A 14 -0.91 -7.14 0.58
CA GLN A 14 -1.84 -8.17 0.12
C GLN A 14 -1.74 -8.37 -1.40
N LYS A 15 -1.68 -7.29 -2.17
CA LYS A 15 -1.49 -7.34 -3.63
C LYS A 15 -0.26 -8.16 -4.02
N VAL A 16 0.88 -7.94 -3.36
CA VAL A 16 2.10 -8.71 -3.62
C VAL A 16 1.96 -10.18 -3.20
N ARG A 17 1.34 -10.45 -2.05
CA ARG A 17 1.09 -11.84 -1.61
C ARG A 17 0.20 -12.61 -2.61
N ILE A 18 -0.80 -11.93 -3.20
CA ILE A 18 -1.64 -12.53 -4.26
C ILE A 18 -0.78 -12.89 -5.47
N VAL A 19 0.05 -11.99 -5.95
CA VAL A 19 0.95 -12.26 -7.10
C VAL A 19 1.90 -13.42 -6.81
N LEU A 20 2.51 -13.47 -5.61
CA LEU A 20 3.37 -14.59 -5.20
C LEU A 20 2.61 -15.92 -5.22
N ALA A 21 1.37 -15.94 -4.71
CA ALA A 21 0.52 -17.12 -4.69
C ALA A 21 0.10 -17.57 -6.10
N GLU A 22 -0.36 -16.63 -6.95
CA GLU A 22 -0.77 -16.91 -8.34
C GLU A 22 0.40 -17.47 -9.17
N LYS A 23 1.61 -17.05 -8.88
CA LYS A 23 2.82 -17.54 -9.55
C LYS A 23 3.41 -18.80 -8.91
N GLY A 24 2.86 -19.28 -7.79
CA GLY A 24 3.36 -20.44 -7.06
C GLY A 24 4.78 -20.25 -6.52
N LEU A 25 5.17 -19.03 -6.16
CA LEU A 25 6.51 -18.72 -5.70
C LEU A 25 6.63 -18.89 -4.18
N ASP A 26 7.65 -19.62 -3.75
CA ASP A 26 8.02 -19.72 -2.34
C ASP A 26 8.75 -18.46 -1.86
N TRP A 27 8.40 -18.00 -0.67
CA TRP A 27 8.98 -16.80 -0.08
C TRP A 27 8.99 -16.87 1.45
N THR A 28 9.88 -16.13 2.08
CA THR A 28 10.00 -16.00 3.53
C THR A 28 9.26 -14.74 4.01
N PRO A 29 8.26 -14.87 4.91
CA PRO A 29 7.56 -13.71 5.47
C PRO A 29 8.34 -13.06 6.61
N HIS A 30 8.48 -11.74 6.55
CA HIS A 30 8.94 -10.89 7.64
C HIS A 30 7.81 -9.95 8.03
N GLN A 31 7.21 -10.19 9.20
CA GLN A 31 6.13 -9.32 9.69
C GLN A 31 6.69 -8.00 10.19
N VAL A 32 6.06 -6.89 9.77
CA VAL A 32 6.40 -5.53 10.19
C VAL A 32 5.20 -4.93 10.90
N SER A 33 5.32 -4.62 12.18
CA SER A 33 4.24 -4.05 12.97
C SER A 33 3.99 -2.57 12.60
N LEU A 34 2.87 -2.32 11.92
CA LEU A 34 2.42 -0.95 11.64
C LEU A 34 1.85 -0.27 12.88
N LYS A 35 1.31 -1.05 13.83
CA LYS A 35 0.81 -0.55 15.10
C LYS A 35 1.94 0.02 15.95
N ASP A 36 3.04 -0.70 16.04
CA ASP A 36 4.21 -0.31 16.84
C ASP A 36 5.19 0.59 16.08
N LYS A 37 4.83 0.98 14.83
CA LYS A 37 5.64 1.85 13.96
C LYS A 37 7.02 1.27 13.60
N GLU A 38 7.12 -0.04 13.57
CA GLU A 38 8.34 -0.76 13.21
C GLU A 38 8.83 -0.40 11.79
N ASN A 39 7.88 -0.06 10.90
CA ASN A 39 8.15 0.46 9.56
C ASN A 39 8.88 1.82 9.55
N LEU A 40 9.00 2.50 10.68
CA LEU A 40 9.70 3.76 10.84
C LEU A 40 10.99 3.62 11.66
N GLU A 41 11.38 2.39 12.00
CA GLU A 41 12.65 2.13 12.68
C GLU A 41 13.82 2.18 11.68
N PRO A 42 15.04 2.56 12.15
CA PRO A 42 16.19 2.73 11.27
C PRO A 42 16.52 1.51 10.41
N TRP A 43 16.37 0.31 10.97
CA TRP A 43 16.65 -0.93 10.24
C TRP A 43 15.71 -1.13 9.04
N TYR A 44 14.40 -0.78 9.20
CA TYR A 44 13.45 -0.92 8.11
C TYR A 44 13.58 0.23 7.09
N LEU A 45 13.84 1.45 7.56
CA LEU A 45 14.10 2.60 6.68
C LEU A 45 15.35 2.41 5.81
N ALA A 46 16.31 1.59 6.24
CA ALA A 46 17.44 1.20 5.42
C ALA A 46 17.04 0.28 4.25
N LEU A 47 15.97 -0.52 4.39
CA LEU A 47 15.39 -1.36 3.33
C LEU A 47 14.42 -0.56 2.46
N ASN A 48 13.59 0.26 3.08
CA ASN A 48 12.59 1.08 2.40
C ASN A 48 12.53 2.49 3.00
N PRO A 49 13.21 3.46 2.37
CA PRO A 49 13.27 4.84 2.88
C PRO A 49 11.90 5.54 2.97
N LEU A 50 10.86 5.02 2.30
CA LEU A 50 9.50 5.55 2.38
C LEU A 50 8.79 5.14 3.68
N GLY A 51 9.32 4.17 4.43
CA GLY A 51 8.73 3.69 5.68
C GLY A 51 7.33 3.10 5.45
N VAL A 52 7.15 2.28 4.42
CA VAL A 52 5.90 1.61 4.08
C VAL A 52 6.13 0.14 3.77
N VAL A 53 5.10 -0.69 3.92
CA VAL A 53 5.09 -2.07 3.44
C VAL A 53 4.24 -2.17 2.18
N PRO A 54 4.54 -3.12 1.25
CA PRO A 54 5.57 -4.14 1.34
C PRO A 54 6.95 -3.65 0.90
N THR A 55 7.98 -4.42 1.28
CA THR A 55 9.28 -4.43 0.64
C THR A 55 9.62 -5.86 0.28
N LEU A 56 9.91 -6.13 -0.98
CA LEU A 56 10.45 -7.41 -1.43
C LEU A 56 11.98 -7.36 -1.38
N VAL A 57 12.60 -8.39 -0.82
CA VAL A 57 14.05 -8.59 -0.97
C VAL A 57 14.29 -9.84 -1.80
N HIS A 58 14.98 -9.70 -2.91
CA HIS A 58 15.35 -10.81 -3.78
C HIS A 58 16.88 -10.87 -3.90
N ASN A 59 17.45 -11.96 -3.38
CA ASN A 59 18.92 -12.17 -3.35
C ASN A 59 19.67 -10.95 -2.78
N GLY A 60 19.18 -10.39 -1.67
CA GLY A 60 19.76 -9.24 -0.99
C GLY A 60 19.43 -7.87 -1.59
N MET A 61 18.73 -7.81 -2.71
CA MET A 61 18.30 -6.54 -3.35
C MET A 61 16.86 -6.19 -2.98
N ALA A 62 16.66 -5.01 -2.41
CA ALA A 62 15.33 -4.51 -2.05
C ALA A 62 14.60 -3.94 -3.28
N VAL A 63 13.35 -4.35 -3.47
CA VAL A 63 12.41 -3.80 -4.45
C VAL A 63 11.23 -3.22 -3.68
N ILE A 64 10.94 -1.96 -3.90
CA ILE A 64 9.87 -1.21 -3.23
C ILE A 64 8.79 -0.79 -4.23
N GLU A 65 7.67 -0.24 -3.75
CA GLU A 65 6.48 0.08 -4.52
C GLU A 65 5.74 -1.18 -5.01
N SER A 66 4.60 -1.46 -4.38
CA SER A 66 3.88 -2.73 -4.56
C SER A 66 3.53 -3.06 -6.01
N SER A 67 3.19 -2.07 -6.84
CA SER A 67 2.92 -2.27 -8.26
C SER A 67 4.18 -2.61 -9.05
N ILE A 68 5.31 -1.99 -8.72
CA ILE A 68 6.63 -2.31 -9.29
C ILE A 68 7.07 -3.71 -8.85
N VAL A 69 6.87 -4.06 -7.57
CA VAL A 69 7.15 -5.41 -7.05
C VAL A 69 6.36 -6.48 -7.82
N CYS A 70 5.07 -6.23 -8.11
CA CYS A 70 4.25 -7.15 -8.89
C CYS A 70 4.79 -7.33 -10.32
N GLU A 71 5.14 -6.25 -11.01
CA GLU A 71 5.75 -6.35 -12.36
C GLU A 71 7.14 -7.00 -12.30
N TYR A 72 7.96 -6.68 -11.30
CA TYR A 72 9.27 -7.30 -11.10
C TYR A 72 9.18 -8.83 -10.94
N LEU A 73 8.24 -9.29 -10.12
CA LEU A 73 8.01 -10.73 -9.93
C LEU A 73 7.56 -11.39 -11.24
N ASP A 74 6.70 -10.72 -12.01
CA ASP A 74 6.21 -11.27 -13.27
C ASP A 74 7.30 -11.31 -14.36
N ASP A 75 8.18 -10.32 -14.40
CA ASP A 75 9.33 -10.29 -15.32
C ASP A 75 10.42 -11.29 -14.93
N THR A 76 10.67 -11.45 -13.62
CA THR A 76 11.73 -12.32 -13.10
C THR A 76 11.37 -13.81 -13.20
N PHE A 77 10.08 -14.14 -13.07
CA PHE A 77 9.55 -15.51 -13.10
C PHE A 77 8.48 -15.63 -14.20
N PRO A 78 8.88 -15.75 -15.48
CA PRO A 78 7.94 -15.63 -16.61
C PRO A 78 7.05 -16.85 -16.84
N GLU A 79 7.24 -17.97 -16.15
CA GLU A 79 6.57 -19.25 -16.41
C GLU A 79 5.05 -19.16 -16.30
N HIS A 80 4.54 -18.34 -15.40
CA HIS A 80 3.11 -18.06 -15.23
C HIS A 80 2.89 -16.55 -15.29
N SER A 81 3.01 -15.96 -16.49
CA SER A 81 2.85 -14.52 -16.67
C SER A 81 1.42 -14.09 -16.35
N LEU A 82 1.30 -13.08 -15.49
CA LEU A 82 0.03 -12.46 -15.10
C LEU A 82 -0.29 -11.22 -15.95
N LYS A 83 0.65 -10.77 -16.78
CA LYS A 83 0.47 -9.61 -17.66
C LYS A 83 0.09 -10.02 -19.07
N PRO A 84 -0.70 -9.21 -19.79
CA PRO A 84 -1.05 -9.46 -21.18
C PRO A 84 0.18 -9.52 -22.09
N VAL A 85 0.15 -10.38 -23.11
CA VAL A 85 1.20 -10.45 -24.15
C VAL A 85 1.12 -9.21 -25.05
N ASP A 86 -0.09 -8.76 -25.39
CA ASP A 86 -0.31 -7.60 -26.23
C ASP A 86 0.13 -6.30 -25.53
N THR A 87 0.84 -5.45 -26.27
CA THR A 87 1.42 -4.21 -25.73
C THR A 87 0.38 -3.16 -25.36
N TYR A 88 -0.74 -3.08 -26.10
CA TYR A 88 -1.82 -2.16 -25.78
C TYR A 88 -2.56 -2.59 -24.51
N GLN A 89 -2.85 -3.89 -24.38
CA GLN A 89 -3.47 -4.43 -23.17
C GLN A 89 -2.54 -4.25 -21.94
N ARG A 90 -1.22 -4.40 -22.09
CA ARG A 90 -0.29 -4.04 -21.01
C ARG A 90 -0.34 -2.56 -20.63
N ALA A 91 -0.52 -1.67 -21.60
CA ALA A 91 -0.69 -0.24 -21.30
C ALA A 91 -2.00 0.01 -20.52
N ARG A 92 -3.11 -0.66 -20.89
CA ARG A 92 -4.39 -0.62 -20.15
C ARG A 92 -4.22 -1.16 -18.71
N MET A 93 -3.53 -2.28 -18.55
CA MET A 93 -3.20 -2.84 -17.22
C MET A 93 -2.46 -1.81 -16.36
N ARG A 94 -1.39 -1.20 -16.88
CA ARG A 94 -0.60 -0.18 -16.17
C ARG A 94 -1.40 1.08 -15.85
N PHE A 95 -2.34 1.46 -16.71
CA PHE A 95 -3.27 2.55 -16.43
C PHE A 95 -4.10 2.26 -15.17
N TRP A 96 -4.67 1.05 -15.05
CA TRP A 96 -5.41 0.62 -13.87
C TRP A 96 -4.52 0.49 -12.64
N MET A 97 -3.31 -0.06 -12.76
CA MET A 97 -2.34 -0.12 -11.67
C MET A 97 -2.02 1.27 -11.14
N LYS A 98 -1.75 2.23 -12.03
CA LYS A 98 -1.53 3.62 -11.64
C LYS A 98 -2.76 4.25 -11.01
N HIS A 99 -3.97 3.96 -11.50
CA HIS A 99 -5.22 4.43 -10.89
C HIS A 99 -5.36 3.92 -9.45
N VAL A 100 -5.07 2.64 -9.21
CA VAL A 100 -5.06 2.05 -7.87
C VAL A 100 -4.05 2.77 -6.97
N ASP A 101 -2.82 2.98 -7.42
CA ASP A 101 -1.77 3.56 -6.61
C ASP A 101 -2.02 5.04 -6.25
N VAL A 102 -2.54 5.85 -7.19
CA VAL A 102 -2.71 7.29 -6.98
C VAL A 102 -4.11 7.71 -6.51
N LYS A 103 -5.12 6.83 -6.63
CA LYS A 103 -6.50 7.13 -6.27
C LYS A 103 -7.05 6.19 -5.19
N LEU A 104 -7.09 4.89 -5.46
CA LEU A 104 -7.73 3.94 -4.53
C LEU A 104 -6.93 3.70 -3.27
N HIS A 105 -5.62 3.52 -3.35
CA HIS A 105 -4.81 3.27 -2.16
C HIS A 105 -4.83 4.45 -1.17
N PRO A 106 -4.65 5.72 -1.58
CA PRO A 106 -4.84 6.85 -0.68
C PRO A 106 -6.25 6.93 -0.09
N SER A 107 -7.28 6.62 -0.90
CA SER A 107 -8.68 6.61 -0.46
C SER A 107 -8.97 5.48 0.54
N CYS A 108 -8.39 4.28 0.33
CA CYS A 108 -8.44 3.19 1.30
C CYS A 108 -7.84 3.64 2.64
N GLY A 109 -6.67 4.25 2.61
CA GLY A 109 -6.03 4.78 3.81
C GLY A 109 -6.87 5.84 4.52
N ALA A 110 -7.57 6.71 3.79
CA ALA A 110 -8.44 7.73 4.39
C ALA A 110 -9.63 7.12 5.13
N ILE A 111 -10.20 6.01 4.65
CA ILE A 111 -11.32 5.33 5.30
C ILE A 111 -10.84 4.38 6.41
N GLN A 112 -9.86 3.54 6.11
CA GLN A 112 -9.40 2.50 7.03
C GLN A 112 -8.65 3.07 8.25
N TRP A 113 -7.83 4.10 8.05
CA TRP A 113 -6.95 4.62 9.08
C TRP A 113 -7.68 5.18 10.31
N PRO A 114 -8.77 5.99 10.16
CA PRO A 114 -9.56 6.45 11.31
C PRO A 114 -10.20 5.30 12.09
N MET A 115 -10.53 4.19 11.43
CA MET A 115 -11.20 3.06 12.04
C MET A 115 -10.21 2.13 12.78
N VAL A 116 -9.01 1.96 12.24
CA VAL A 116 -8.05 0.95 12.72
C VAL A 116 -6.92 1.57 13.54
N MET A 117 -6.34 2.67 13.06
CA MET A 117 -5.14 3.25 13.68
C MET A 117 -5.45 4.35 14.70
N ARG A 118 -6.48 5.15 14.43
CA ARG A 118 -6.89 6.27 15.28
C ARG A 118 -7.22 5.84 16.71
N PRO A 119 -7.99 4.78 16.98
CA PRO A 119 -8.33 4.39 18.36
C PRO A 119 -7.11 4.24 19.26
N ALA A 120 -6.11 3.47 18.82
CA ALA A 120 -4.88 3.26 19.59
C ALA A 120 -4.05 4.55 19.77
N LEU A 121 -4.14 5.49 18.84
CA LEU A 121 -3.48 6.80 18.99
C LEU A 121 -4.24 7.70 19.96
N MET A 122 -5.56 7.62 20.01
CA MET A 122 -6.36 8.42 20.95
C MET A 122 -6.20 8.03 22.42
N GLU A 123 -5.64 6.84 22.69
CA GLU A 123 -5.22 6.41 24.04
C GLU A 123 -3.94 7.13 24.53
N LYS A 124 -3.21 7.79 23.63
CA LYS A 124 -1.95 8.48 23.93
C LYS A 124 -2.18 9.98 24.20
N SER A 125 -1.24 10.62 24.86
CA SER A 125 -1.24 12.10 25.00
C SER A 125 -1.13 12.79 23.63
N GLU A 126 -1.48 14.07 23.57
CA GLU A 126 -1.35 14.86 22.34
C GLU A 126 0.10 14.94 21.87
N GLU A 127 1.01 15.16 22.80
CA GLU A 127 2.46 15.24 22.53
C GLU A 127 3.00 13.93 21.94
N GLU A 128 2.60 12.77 22.51
CA GLU A 128 3.00 11.45 22.01
C GLU A 128 2.43 11.18 20.61
N ARG A 129 1.18 11.56 20.35
CA ARG A 129 0.55 11.44 19.04
C ARG A 129 1.30 12.24 17.99
N ASP A 130 1.61 13.50 18.31
CA ASP A 130 2.31 14.39 17.39
C ASP A 130 3.72 13.88 17.09
N ALA A 131 4.45 13.45 18.12
CA ALA A 131 5.76 12.84 17.93
C ALA A 131 5.74 11.61 17.02
N ILE A 132 4.71 10.74 17.14
CA ILE A 132 4.51 9.58 16.26
C ILE A 132 4.23 10.03 14.84
N LEU A 133 3.36 11.02 14.65
CA LEU A 133 2.98 11.50 13.31
C LEU A 133 4.12 12.22 12.60
N GLU A 134 4.96 12.96 13.33
CA GLU A 134 6.13 13.63 12.76
C GLU A 134 7.17 12.65 12.18
N ARG A 135 7.20 11.40 12.64
CA ARG A 135 8.06 10.35 12.08
C ARG A 135 7.63 9.88 10.67
N VAL A 136 6.41 10.20 10.23
CA VAL A 136 5.93 9.83 8.89
C VAL A 136 6.71 10.61 7.83
N VAL A 137 7.44 9.88 6.99
CA VAL A 137 8.42 10.43 6.04
C VAL A 137 7.77 11.36 5.02
N GLU A 138 6.69 10.90 4.39
CA GLU A 138 5.99 11.68 3.35
C GLU A 138 5.10 12.77 3.96
N LYS A 139 5.41 14.02 3.71
CA LYS A 139 4.65 15.18 4.20
C LYS A 139 3.15 15.11 3.85
N PRO A 140 2.71 14.84 2.61
CA PRO A 140 1.29 14.78 2.28
C PRO A 140 0.55 13.70 3.08
N ARG A 141 1.17 12.53 3.29
CA ARG A 141 0.61 11.43 4.09
C ARG A 141 0.53 11.83 5.57
N ARG A 142 1.57 12.46 6.10
CA ARG A 142 1.62 12.96 7.47
C ARG A 142 0.49 13.96 7.75
N GLU A 143 0.33 14.96 6.91
CA GLU A 143 -0.73 15.97 7.06
C GLU A 143 -2.14 15.37 6.96
N ARG A 144 -2.33 14.41 6.06
CA ARG A 144 -3.58 13.65 6.00
C ARG A 144 -3.82 12.87 7.30
N GLN A 145 -2.83 12.17 7.84
CA GLN A 145 -2.98 11.42 9.09
C GLN A 145 -3.31 12.34 10.27
N LYS A 146 -2.72 13.53 10.36
CA LYS A 146 -3.08 14.54 11.35
C LYS A 146 -4.56 14.94 11.27
N ARG A 147 -5.09 15.18 10.06
CA ARG A 147 -6.52 15.46 9.86
C ARG A 147 -7.38 14.27 10.27
N LEU A 148 -6.99 13.05 9.90
CA LEU A 148 -7.72 11.82 10.26
C LEU A 148 -7.70 11.55 11.78
N VAL A 149 -6.62 11.91 12.48
CA VAL A 149 -6.58 11.88 13.96
C VAL A 149 -7.57 12.87 14.53
N LYS A 150 -7.52 14.12 14.06
CA LYS A 150 -8.35 15.22 14.57
C LYS A 150 -9.84 14.99 14.33
N PHE A 151 -10.23 14.64 13.12
CA PHE A 151 -11.63 14.61 12.69
C PHE A 151 -12.21 13.19 12.56
N GLY A 152 -11.40 12.15 12.60
CA GLY A 152 -11.87 10.77 12.43
C GLY A 152 -12.55 10.55 11.09
N LEU A 153 -13.75 9.94 11.12
CA LEU A 153 -14.56 9.70 9.92
C LEU A 153 -15.19 10.96 9.34
N ASP A 154 -15.24 12.06 10.09
CA ASP A 154 -15.75 13.36 9.63
C ASP A 154 -14.67 14.16 8.86
N ALA A 155 -13.46 13.64 8.72
CA ALA A 155 -12.42 14.28 7.94
C ALA A 155 -12.85 14.44 6.47
N PRO A 156 -12.57 15.59 5.83
CA PRO A 156 -12.92 15.79 4.40
C PRO A 156 -12.28 14.75 3.49
N ASP A 157 -11.12 14.24 3.86
CA ASP A 157 -10.43 13.14 3.17
C ASP A 157 -11.30 11.87 3.03
N VAL A 158 -12.18 11.60 3.99
CA VAL A 158 -13.11 10.46 3.97
C VAL A 158 -14.21 10.65 2.94
N ALA A 159 -14.83 11.83 2.90
CA ALA A 159 -15.86 12.15 1.91
C ALA A 159 -15.31 12.07 0.48
N ASP A 160 -14.10 12.56 0.26
CA ASP A 160 -13.44 12.50 -1.05
C ASP A 160 -13.05 11.07 -1.43
N ALA A 161 -12.64 10.25 -0.44
CA ALA A 161 -12.39 8.83 -0.64
C ALA A 161 -13.65 8.08 -1.10
N VAL A 162 -14.81 8.33 -0.47
CA VAL A 162 -16.10 7.73 -0.87
C VAL A 162 -16.47 8.09 -2.31
N LYS A 163 -16.32 9.36 -2.70
CA LYS A 163 -16.54 9.81 -4.08
C LYS A 163 -15.61 9.08 -5.06
N THR A 164 -14.34 8.96 -4.70
CA THR A 164 -13.32 8.26 -5.51
C THR A 164 -13.70 6.79 -5.72
N TYR A 165 -14.08 6.07 -4.65
CA TYR A 165 -14.50 4.68 -4.76
C TYR A 165 -15.74 4.52 -5.65
N ARG A 166 -16.77 5.35 -5.44
CA ARG A 166 -17.99 5.30 -6.28
C ARG A 166 -17.68 5.50 -7.76
N LYS A 167 -16.86 6.54 -8.07
CA LYS A 167 -16.46 6.78 -9.46
C LYS A 167 -15.66 5.60 -10.02
N THR A 168 -14.71 5.07 -9.28
CA THR A 168 -13.86 3.96 -9.73
C THR A 168 -14.69 2.70 -10.03
N ILE A 169 -15.69 2.38 -9.20
CA ILE A 169 -16.57 1.23 -9.44
C ILE A 169 -17.30 1.40 -10.78
N LEU A 170 -17.84 2.60 -11.06
CA LEU A 170 -18.51 2.87 -12.35
C LEU A 170 -17.54 2.81 -13.53
N ASP A 171 -16.32 3.32 -13.37
CA ASP A 171 -15.28 3.25 -14.41
C ASP A 171 -14.86 1.78 -14.68
N MET A 172 -14.79 0.95 -13.64
CA MET A 172 -14.48 -0.49 -13.77
C MET A 172 -15.61 -1.24 -14.45
N GLU A 173 -16.88 -1.00 -14.09
CA GLU A 173 -18.05 -1.58 -14.76
C GLU A 173 -18.04 -1.24 -16.25
N ALA A 174 -17.79 0.01 -16.61
CA ALA A 174 -17.70 0.42 -18.01
C ALA A 174 -16.56 -0.29 -18.75
N ALA A 175 -15.39 -0.43 -18.10
CA ALA A 175 -14.23 -1.09 -18.72
C ALA A 175 -14.37 -2.61 -18.86
N LEU A 176 -15.25 -3.26 -18.07
CA LEU A 176 -15.54 -4.68 -18.15
C LEU A 176 -16.65 -4.99 -19.18
N ALA A 177 -17.42 -3.98 -19.59
CA ALA A 177 -18.46 -4.12 -20.61
C ALA A 177 -17.93 -4.03 -22.06
N GLU A 178 -16.67 -3.60 -22.24
CA GLU A 178 -15.95 -3.55 -23.54
C GLU A 178 -15.34 -4.90 -23.89
#